data_eb94f7181e5c235acf8e19b8952bca14
#
_entry.id   eb94f7181e5c235acf8e19b8952bca14
#
_cell.length_a   1.000
_cell.length_b   1.000
_cell.length_c   1.000
_cell.angle_alpha   90.00
_cell.angle_beta   90.00
_cell.angle_gamma   90.00
#
_symmetry.space_group_name_H-M   'P 1'
#
loop_
_entity.id
_entity.type
_entity.pdbx_description
1 polymer ?
#
loop_
_entity_poly.entity_id
_entity_poly.type
_entity_poly.pdbx_seq_one_letter_code
_entity_poly.pdbx_strand_id
1 'polypeptide(L)'
;MNPLVSIVIPVYKVEEFIVRCLQSVVNQSYKNIECILVNDVTPDSSMEVAQDFITKNPDFDFKIINQAFNQGLSMARNAGMDLAKGKYIYFLDSDDEITDYAIDHLVKLAEETNAEMVLGQSVCINEEENWKRNYF
;
A
#
# COMPACT_ATOMS: atom_id res chain seq x y z
N MET A 1 9.75 9.16 18.52
CA MET A 1 8.97 7.91 18.47
C MET A 1 8.51 7.66 17.05
N ASN A 2 8.57 6.43 16.62
CA ASN A 2 8.14 6.06 15.27
C ASN A 2 6.72 5.47 15.34
N PRO A 3 5.67 6.26 15.08
CA PRO A 3 4.30 5.75 15.14
C PRO A 3 4.06 4.64 14.12
N LEU A 4 3.16 3.70 14.43
CA LEU A 4 2.76 2.67 13.48
C LEU A 4 2.02 3.31 12.31
N VAL A 5 2.36 2.87 11.10
CA VAL A 5 1.65 3.23 9.86
C VAL A 5 0.99 1.99 9.29
N SER A 6 -0.30 2.08 9.01
CA SER A 6 -1.05 1.03 8.32
C SER A 6 -1.10 1.36 6.83
N ILE A 7 -0.52 0.52 5.99
CA ILE A 7 -0.65 0.63 4.53
C ILE A 7 -1.79 -0.28 4.10
N VAL A 8 -2.82 0.29 3.48
CA VAL A 8 -3.99 -0.44 3.01
C VAL A 8 -3.92 -0.57 1.49
N ILE A 9 -3.94 -1.81 1.00
CA ILE A 9 -3.79 -2.15 -0.42
C ILE A 9 -5.01 -2.96 -0.88
N PRO A 10 -5.96 -2.35 -1.60
CA PRO A 10 -7.03 -3.09 -2.26
C PRO A 10 -6.46 -3.95 -3.40
N VAL A 11 -6.93 -5.20 -3.53
CA VAL A 11 -6.44 -6.15 -4.53
C VAL A 11 -7.58 -6.61 -5.42
N TYR A 12 -7.51 -6.27 -6.70
CA TYR A 12 -8.44 -6.71 -7.73
C TYR A 12 -7.81 -6.62 -9.12
N LYS A 13 -7.60 -7.77 -9.79
CA LYS A 13 -7.02 -7.89 -11.14
C LYS A 13 -5.68 -7.18 -11.33
N VAL A 14 -4.72 -7.51 -10.47
CA VAL A 14 -3.38 -6.89 -10.45
C VAL A 14 -2.24 -7.91 -10.41
N GLU A 15 -2.45 -9.11 -10.93
CA GLU A 15 -1.46 -10.19 -10.85
C GLU A 15 -0.09 -9.83 -11.45
N GLU A 16 -0.06 -8.94 -12.46
CA GLU A 16 1.18 -8.47 -13.08
C GLU A 16 1.90 -7.37 -12.28
N PHE A 17 1.20 -6.69 -11.37
CA PHE A 17 1.70 -5.50 -10.68
C PHE A 17 1.93 -5.70 -9.19
N ILE A 18 1.23 -6.63 -8.56
CA ILE A 18 1.17 -6.76 -7.10
C ILE A 18 2.55 -6.99 -6.46
N VAL A 19 3.44 -7.74 -7.10
CA VAL A 19 4.79 -7.99 -6.56
C VAL A 19 5.59 -6.71 -6.46
N ARG A 20 5.57 -5.87 -7.48
CA ARG A 20 6.27 -4.58 -7.48
C ARG A 20 5.72 -3.64 -6.41
N CYS A 21 4.40 -3.61 -6.28
CA CYS A 21 3.73 -2.85 -5.22
C CYS A 21 4.21 -3.31 -3.82
N LEU A 22 4.12 -4.60 -3.51
CA LEU A 22 4.53 -5.16 -2.22
C LEU A 22 6.03 -5.01 -1.96
N GLN A 23 6.86 -5.15 -2.98
CA GLN A 23 8.30 -4.94 -2.85
C GLN A 23 8.61 -3.49 -2.46
N SER A 24 7.90 -2.52 -3.02
CA SER A 24 8.08 -1.11 -2.65
C SER A 24 7.69 -0.82 -1.20
N VAL A 25 6.74 -1.58 -0.64
CA VAL A 25 6.37 -1.51 0.78
C VAL A 25 7.46 -2.11 1.68
N VAL A 26 7.96 -3.28 1.34
CA VAL A 26 9.03 -3.94 2.12
C VAL A 26 10.32 -3.13 2.10
N ASN A 27 10.61 -2.45 0.99
CA ASN A 27 11.82 -1.63 0.81
C ASN A 27 11.79 -0.30 1.58
N GLN A 28 10.67 0.08 2.20
CA GLN A 28 10.60 1.34 2.91
C GLN A 28 11.69 1.47 3.98
N SER A 29 12.33 2.65 4.04
CA SER A 29 13.29 2.99 5.10
C SER A 29 12.61 3.05 6.47
N TYR A 30 11.37 3.49 6.52
CA TYR A 30 10.52 3.45 7.72
C TYR A 30 10.12 2.01 8.04
N LYS A 31 10.34 1.55 9.27
CA LYS A 31 10.17 0.13 9.60
C LYS A 31 8.92 -0.22 10.41
N ASN A 32 8.31 0.75 11.08
CA ASN A 32 7.10 0.48 11.89
C ASN A 32 5.84 0.54 11.02
N ILE A 33 5.68 -0.47 10.17
CA ILE A 33 4.60 -0.58 9.17
C ILE A 33 3.88 -1.92 9.36
N GLU A 34 2.56 -1.90 9.31
CA GLU A 34 1.72 -3.04 8.97
C GLU A 34 1.13 -2.84 7.57
N CYS A 35 1.00 -3.90 6.81
CA CYS A 35 0.44 -3.87 5.46
C CYS A 35 -0.81 -4.74 5.40
N ILE A 36 -1.94 -4.16 5.04
CA ILE A 36 -3.24 -4.82 5.00
C ILE A 36 -3.68 -4.93 3.55
N LEU A 37 -3.65 -6.15 3.02
CA LEU A 37 -4.20 -6.46 1.69
C LEU A 37 -5.68 -6.79 1.82
N VAL A 38 -6.51 -6.14 1.03
CA VAL A 38 -7.94 -6.40 0.98
C VAL A 38 -8.29 -7.04 -0.36
N ASN A 39 -8.55 -8.35 -0.34
CA ASN A 39 -9.00 -9.08 -1.52
C ASN A 39 -10.47 -8.75 -1.80
N ASP A 40 -10.73 -8.02 -2.87
CA ASP A 40 -12.07 -7.69 -3.32
C ASP A 40 -12.65 -8.75 -4.28
N VAL A 41 -12.43 -10.02 -3.93
CA VAL A 41 -12.84 -11.21 -4.70
C VAL A 41 -12.27 -11.16 -6.12
N THR A 42 -10.96 -11.00 -6.21
CA THR A 42 -10.29 -10.97 -7.52
C THR A 42 -10.44 -12.31 -8.25
N PRO A 43 -10.80 -12.30 -9.54
CA PRO A 43 -11.01 -13.53 -10.32
C PRO A 43 -9.70 -14.11 -10.89
N ASP A 44 -8.61 -13.35 -10.84
CA ASP A 44 -7.29 -13.74 -11.37
C ASP A 44 -6.38 -14.32 -10.27
N SER A 45 -5.10 -14.50 -10.57
CA SER A 45 -4.10 -15.06 -9.63
C SER A 45 -3.45 -14.02 -8.70
N SER A 46 -4.03 -12.82 -8.57
CA SER A 46 -3.44 -11.74 -7.77
C SER A 46 -3.17 -12.19 -6.33
N MET A 47 -4.10 -12.91 -5.69
CA MET A 47 -3.94 -13.33 -4.30
C MET A 47 -2.94 -14.47 -4.13
N GLU A 48 -2.86 -15.41 -5.07
CA GLU A 48 -1.84 -16.46 -5.06
C GLU A 48 -0.44 -15.85 -5.19
N VAL A 49 -0.27 -14.90 -6.09
CA VAL A 49 1.00 -14.18 -6.29
C VAL A 49 1.37 -13.37 -5.04
N ALA A 50 0.40 -12.67 -4.46
CA ALA A 50 0.60 -11.92 -3.21
C ALA A 50 0.98 -12.85 -2.04
N GLN A 51 0.29 -13.98 -1.90
CA GLN A 51 0.57 -14.95 -0.84
C GLN A 51 1.96 -15.56 -0.97
N ASP A 52 2.42 -15.86 -2.19
CA ASP A 52 3.79 -16.34 -2.44
C ASP A 52 4.82 -15.28 -2.01
N PHE A 53 4.60 -14.02 -2.33
CA PHE A 53 5.45 -12.91 -1.89
C PHE A 53 5.49 -12.78 -0.37
N ILE A 54 4.34 -12.84 0.30
CA ILE A 54 4.22 -12.76 1.77
C ILE A 54 5.00 -13.90 2.43
N THR A 55 4.88 -15.11 1.91
CA THR A 55 5.59 -16.31 2.43
C THR A 55 7.11 -16.14 2.34
N LYS A 56 7.61 -15.43 1.33
CA LYS A 56 9.04 -15.12 1.15
C LYS A 56 9.53 -13.96 2.03
N ASN A 57 8.63 -13.23 2.68
CA ASN A 57 8.94 -12.09 3.54
C ASN A 57 8.33 -12.26 4.94
N PRO A 58 8.68 -13.32 5.69
CA PRO A 58 8.00 -13.71 6.91
C PRO A 58 8.17 -12.71 8.07
N ASP A 59 9.20 -11.86 8.02
CA ASP A 59 9.49 -10.87 9.07
C ASP A 59 8.69 -9.57 8.91
N PHE A 60 7.96 -9.41 7.81
CA PHE A 60 7.14 -8.23 7.57
C PHE A 60 5.69 -8.47 8.01
N ASP A 61 5.07 -7.49 8.67
CA ASP A 61 3.69 -7.58 9.19
C ASP A 61 2.67 -7.41 8.07
N PHE A 62 2.34 -8.51 7.37
CA PHE A 62 1.27 -8.57 6.39
C PHE A 62 -0.01 -9.16 6.99
N LYS A 63 -1.14 -8.56 6.64
CA LYS A 63 -2.48 -9.05 6.96
C LYS A 63 -3.32 -9.12 5.70
N ILE A 64 -4.20 -10.12 5.61
CA ILE A 64 -5.11 -10.28 4.48
C ILE A 64 -6.56 -10.27 4.98
N ILE A 65 -7.39 -9.48 4.32
CA ILE A 65 -8.85 -9.51 4.45
C ILE A 65 -9.42 -10.06 3.14
N ASN A 66 -10.28 -11.08 3.24
CA ASN A 66 -11.05 -11.57 2.12
C ASN A 66 -12.50 -11.08 2.25
N GLN A 67 -12.95 -10.24 1.33
CA GLN A 67 -14.35 -9.83 1.28
C GLN A 67 -15.23 -10.99 0.80
N ALA A 68 -16.49 -11.03 1.27
CA ALA A 68 -17.42 -12.10 0.90
C ALA A 68 -17.88 -12.00 -0.56
N PHE A 69 -17.91 -10.80 -1.12
CA PHE A 69 -18.26 -10.51 -2.50
C PHE A 69 -17.57 -9.22 -2.96
N ASN A 70 -17.47 -9.00 -4.27
CA ASN A 70 -16.89 -7.79 -4.81
C ASN A 70 -17.74 -6.57 -4.45
N GLN A 71 -17.16 -5.61 -3.73
CA GLN A 71 -17.83 -4.41 -3.25
C GLN A 71 -17.22 -3.12 -3.81
N GLY A 72 -16.13 -3.23 -4.58
CA GLY A 72 -15.43 -2.10 -5.16
C GLY A 72 -14.37 -1.48 -4.25
N LEU A 73 -13.62 -0.55 -4.82
CA LEU A 73 -12.42 0.05 -4.23
C LEU A 73 -12.69 0.77 -2.91
N SER A 74 -13.77 1.54 -2.82
CA SER A 74 -14.08 2.30 -1.60
C SER A 74 -14.40 1.38 -0.42
N MET A 75 -15.15 0.33 -0.65
CA MET A 75 -15.47 -0.66 0.40
C MET A 75 -14.25 -1.47 0.80
N ALA A 76 -13.36 -1.79 -0.14
CA ALA A 76 -12.09 -2.46 0.17
C ALA A 76 -11.21 -1.57 1.05
N ARG A 77 -11.10 -0.28 0.74
CA ARG A 77 -10.38 0.68 1.60
C ARG A 77 -10.99 0.79 2.99
N ASN A 78 -12.32 0.86 3.09
CA ASN A 78 -13.01 0.90 4.38
C ASN A 78 -12.72 -0.36 5.21
N ALA A 79 -12.77 -1.54 4.62
CA ALA A 79 -12.44 -2.80 5.30
C ALA A 79 -11.00 -2.81 5.84
N GLY A 80 -10.05 -2.28 5.05
CA GLY A 80 -8.67 -2.12 5.50
C GLY A 80 -8.54 -1.13 6.67
N MET A 81 -9.24 0.01 6.60
CA MET A 81 -9.27 0.99 7.69
C MET A 81 -9.80 0.41 8.99
N ASP A 82 -10.85 -0.41 8.92
CA ASP A 82 -11.47 -1.01 10.12
C ASP A 82 -10.49 -1.95 10.84
N LEU A 83 -9.58 -2.59 10.12
CA LEU A 83 -8.54 -3.45 10.70
C LEU A 83 -7.28 -2.69 11.14
N ALA A 84 -7.03 -1.51 10.56
CA ALA A 84 -5.82 -0.73 10.76
C ALA A 84 -5.63 -0.33 12.23
N LYS A 85 -4.40 -0.48 12.74
CA LYS A 85 -4.01 -0.09 14.10
C LYS A 85 -3.03 1.08 14.14
N GLY A 86 -2.57 1.52 12.99
CA GLY A 86 -1.61 2.61 12.87
C GLY A 86 -2.17 3.96 13.32
N LYS A 87 -1.28 4.81 13.81
CA LYS A 87 -1.59 6.23 14.02
C LYS A 87 -1.93 6.93 12.71
N TYR A 88 -1.28 6.49 11.63
CA TYR A 88 -1.51 6.97 10.27
C TYR A 88 -1.93 5.83 9.36
N ILE A 89 -2.75 6.15 8.37
CA ILE A 89 -3.16 5.24 7.31
C ILE A 89 -2.65 5.79 5.98
N TYR A 90 -2.02 4.93 5.19
CA TYR A 90 -1.61 5.21 3.83
C TYR A 90 -2.37 4.28 2.87
N PHE A 91 -3.06 4.83 1.89
CA PHE A 91 -3.71 4.04 0.85
C PHE A 91 -2.77 3.91 -0.35
N LEU A 92 -2.48 2.68 -0.73
CA LEU A 92 -1.64 2.36 -1.88
C LEU A 92 -2.44 1.48 -2.84
N ASP A 93 -2.60 1.93 -4.08
CA ASP A 93 -3.20 1.12 -5.12
C ASP A 93 -2.22 0.00 -5.52
N SER A 94 -2.75 -1.20 -5.75
CA SER A 94 -1.94 -2.41 -5.93
C SER A 94 -1.20 -2.50 -7.26
N ASP A 95 -1.45 -1.58 -8.18
CA ASP A 95 -0.71 -1.37 -9.43
C ASP A 95 0.30 -0.20 -9.37
N ASP A 96 0.42 0.44 -8.20
CA ASP A 96 1.37 1.52 -7.95
C ASP A 96 2.57 1.06 -7.11
N GLU A 97 3.62 1.90 -7.08
CA GLU A 97 4.81 1.75 -6.25
C GLU A 97 5.07 3.03 -5.48
N ILE A 98 5.71 2.92 -4.33
CA ILE A 98 6.18 4.07 -3.55
C ILE A 98 7.70 4.09 -3.49
N THR A 99 8.30 5.28 -3.45
CA THR A 99 9.75 5.42 -3.29
C THR A 99 10.18 4.95 -1.90
N ASP A 100 11.42 4.49 -1.76
CA ASP A 100 11.94 3.87 -0.52
C ASP A 100 11.83 4.76 0.73
N TYR A 101 11.71 6.07 0.56
CA TYR A 101 11.64 7.06 1.63
C TYR A 101 10.25 7.69 1.80
N ALA A 102 9.24 7.22 1.06
CA ALA A 102 7.93 7.86 1.03
C ALA A 102 7.28 7.94 2.40
N ILE A 103 7.19 6.82 3.10
CA ILE A 103 6.54 6.77 4.43
C ILE A 103 7.35 7.57 5.46
N ASP A 104 8.68 7.48 5.43
CA ASP A 104 9.53 8.24 6.35
C ASP A 104 9.31 9.75 6.22
N HIS A 105 9.30 10.26 4.99
CA HIS A 105 9.07 11.69 4.74
C HIS A 105 7.67 12.14 5.13
N LEU A 106 6.65 11.33 4.83
CA LEU A 106 5.26 11.67 5.17
C LEU A 106 5.05 11.69 6.68
N VAL A 107 5.55 10.68 7.40
CA VAL A 107 5.47 10.62 8.86
C VAL A 107 6.21 11.78 9.50
N LYS A 108 7.43 12.05 9.05
CA LYS A 108 8.23 13.17 9.58
C LYS A 108 7.49 14.49 9.44
N LEU A 109 6.94 14.77 8.25
CA LEU A 109 6.19 16.00 8.02
C LEU A 109 4.93 16.06 8.90
N ALA A 110 4.18 14.96 9.04
CA ALA A 110 3.00 14.90 9.88
C ALA A 110 3.34 15.21 11.36
N GLU A 111 4.41 14.59 11.88
CA GLU A 111 4.81 14.79 13.28
C GLU A 111 5.37 16.19 13.53
N GLU A 112 6.16 16.75 12.60
CA GLU A 112 6.74 18.10 12.74
C GLU A 112 5.68 19.22 12.66
N THR A 113 4.64 19.01 11.85
CA THR A 113 3.60 20.03 11.62
C THR A 113 2.33 19.78 12.43
N ASN A 114 2.22 18.62 13.07
CA ASN A 114 0.99 18.13 13.73
C ASN A 114 -0.20 18.10 12.76
N ALA A 115 0.05 17.77 11.49
CA ALA A 115 -0.95 17.70 10.45
C ALA A 115 -1.78 16.41 10.54
N GLU A 116 -3.08 16.51 10.35
CA GLU A 116 -3.98 15.36 10.29
C GLU A 116 -3.90 14.65 8.93
N MET A 117 -3.50 15.37 7.87
CA MET A 117 -3.33 14.83 6.51
C MET A 117 -2.08 15.41 5.87
N VAL A 118 -1.30 14.54 5.24
CA VAL A 118 -0.13 14.90 4.45
C VAL A 118 -0.25 14.26 3.07
N LEU A 119 -0.02 15.04 2.03
CA LEU A 119 -0.06 14.57 0.64
C LEU A 119 1.35 14.55 0.05
N GLY A 120 1.71 13.44 -0.54
CA GLY A 120 2.91 13.31 -1.37
C GLY A 120 2.62 13.65 -2.84
N GLN A 121 3.69 13.78 -3.61
CA GLN A 121 3.58 13.92 -5.06
C GLN A 121 3.47 12.54 -5.72
N SER A 122 2.64 12.46 -6.75
CA SER A 122 2.56 11.29 -7.62
C SER A 122 3.27 11.57 -8.95
N VAL A 123 3.96 10.56 -9.48
CA VAL A 123 4.64 10.62 -10.77
C VAL A 123 4.11 9.50 -11.64
N CYS A 124 3.53 9.83 -12.79
CA CYS A 124 3.22 8.82 -13.81
C CYS A 124 4.49 8.44 -14.55
N ILE A 125 4.76 7.13 -14.62
CA ILE A 125 5.84 6.58 -15.42
C ILE A 125 5.20 5.87 -16.61
N ASN A 126 5.44 6.39 -17.81
CA ASN A 126 5.06 5.70 -19.04
C ASN A 126 6.29 4.94 -19.58
N GLU A 127 6.19 3.63 -19.67
CA GLU A 127 7.28 2.76 -20.11
C GLU A 127 7.71 3.04 -21.57
N GLU A 128 6.80 3.51 -22.42
CA GLU A 128 7.07 3.78 -23.84
C GLU A 128 7.85 5.09 -24.10
N GLU A 129 7.78 6.08 -23.20
CA GLU A 129 8.33 7.41 -23.45
C GLU A 129 9.23 7.97 -22.34
N ASN A 130 9.52 7.25 -21.28
CA ASN A 130 10.25 7.76 -20.09
C ASN A 130 9.67 9.08 -19.54
N TRP A 131 8.37 9.29 -19.69
CA TRP A 131 7.70 10.52 -19.25
C TRP A 131 7.42 10.47 -17.75
N LYS A 132 7.94 11.46 -17.07
CA LYS A 132 7.55 11.75 -15.67
C LYS A 132 6.61 12.94 -15.68
N ARG A 133 5.34 12.73 -15.39
CA ARG A 133 4.40 13.80 -15.09
C ARG A 133 4.29 13.98 -13.60
N ASN A 134 4.66 15.16 -13.10
CA ASN A 134 4.38 15.52 -11.73
C ASN A 134 2.93 16.05 -11.67
N TYR A 135 2.11 15.45 -10.84
CA TYR A 135 0.78 15.97 -10.51
C TYR A 135 0.89 16.74 -9.21
N PHE A 136 0.43 17.94 -9.23
CA PHE A 136 0.32 18.79 -8.06
C PHE A 136 -1.06 18.67 -7.46
#